data_4532c90eb68f5e86d1f61f69e61c415b
#
_entry.id   4532c90eb68f5e86d1f61f69e61c415b
#
_cell.length_a   1.000
_cell.length_b   1.000
_cell.length_c   1.000
_cell.angle_alpha   90.00
_cell.angle_beta   90.00
_cell.angle_gamma   90.00
#
_symmetry.space_group_name_H-M   'P 1'
#
loop_
_entity.id
_entity.type
_entity.pdbx_description
1 polymer ?
#
loop_
_entity_poly.entity_id
_entity_poly.type
_entity_poly.pdbx_seq_one_letter_code
_entity_poly.pdbx_strand_id
1 'polypeptide(L)'
;MAYNKDNFRVKTAEDAKEIGKSFLEEIDLVRVVDFGLPEVDDRYLVWRVPLKSKSGERIGELVIDAITTLIDRNKTTDKVVLENRLLGRIEKKKRKNNRSEGVKISTLRNTIGLGDSEELLRELPSQSVDLVFTSPPYYNAKPEYAEYFSYNDYLIKMQKIIHECHRVLNEGRFMVLNVSPVLIRRASRSEASKRIAVPFDFHRLFIEEGFEFVDDIIWVKPEGAGWATGRGRRFSVDRNPCQYKPVPVTEYVLVYRKKSDRLIDWLIRKHPNQQLVKDSKIQDGYEVTNIWKICPAHSKDHPAIFPLELAEKVIQYYSFKNDVVLDPFGGIGTTARAAVKNERRFASFELEKKYVDMMKKNILKEAAGKELNINYINM
;
A
#
# COMPACT_ATOMS: atom_id res chain seq x y z
N MET A 1 -9.97 15.77 -23.62
CA MET A 1 -11.09 16.63 -24.06
C MET A 1 -10.98 17.93 -23.30
N ALA A 2 -10.85 19.07 -23.98
CA ALA A 2 -10.95 20.37 -23.33
C ALA A 2 -12.41 20.57 -22.90
N TYR A 3 -12.66 20.59 -21.61
CA TYR A 3 -13.99 20.90 -21.09
C TYR A 3 -14.30 22.39 -21.35
N ASN A 4 -15.44 22.63 -21.96
CA ASN A 4 -15.87 23.98 -22.29
C ASN A 4 -16.42 24.65 -21.03
N LYS A 5 -15.80 25.75 -20.58
CA LYS A 5 -16.26 26.55 -19.42
C LYS A 5 -17.67 27.14 -19.59
N ASP A 6 -18.23 27.11 -20.80
CA ASP A 6 -19.60 27.58 -21.08
C ASP A 6 -20.66 26.77 -20.32
N ASN A 7 -20.34 25.57 -19.83
CA ASN A 7 -21.25 24.73 -19.05
C ASN A 7 -21.28 25.04 -17.56
N PHE A 8 -20.46 25.97 -17.07
CA PHE A 8 -20.44 26.33 -15.66
C PHE A 8 -21.72 27.13 -15.31
N ARG A 9 -22.42 26.67 -14.27
CA ARG A 9 -23.53 27.42 -13.67
C ARG A 9 -23.00 28.40 -12.61
N VAL A 10 -21.96 28.01 -11.89
CA VAL A 10 -21.22 28.90 -10.95
C VAL A 10 -20.14 29.60 -11.76
N LYS A 11 -20.40 30.81 -12.23
CA LYS A 11 -19.53 31.53 -13.16
C LYS A 11 -18.56 32.48 -12.48
N THR A 12 -18.92 33.01 -11.32
CA THR A 12 -18.18 34.05 -10.62
C THR A 12 -17.84 33.64 -9.19
N ALA A 13 -16.85 34.32 -8.60
CA ALA A 13 -16.51 34.16 -7.19
C ALA A 13 -17.64 34.56 -6.25
N GLU A 14 -18.49 35.52 -6.71
CA GLU A 14 -19.68 35.95 -6.02
C GLU A 14 -20.74 34.85 -5.99
N ASP A 15 -21.01 34.19 -7.12
CA ASP A 15 -21.94 33.06 -7.18
C ASP A 15 -21.52 31.95 -6.21
N ALA A 16 -20.20 31.67 -6.16
CA ALA A 16 -19.65 30.66 -5.26
C ALA A 16 -19.80 31.03 -3.78
N LYS A 17 -19.69 32.33 -3.45
CA LYS A 17 -19.93 32.82 -2.08
C LYS A 17 -21.40 32.78 -1.69
N GLU A 18 -22.32 33.09 -2.61
CA GLU A 18 -23.78 33.01 -2.34
C GLU A 18 -24.19 31.57 -2.00
N ILE A 19 -23.73 30.59 -2.80
CA ILE A 19 -23.96 29.18 -2.50
C ILE A 19 -23.33 28.81 -1.16
N GLY A 20 -22.12 29.29 -0.90
CA GLY A 20 -21.43 29.09 0.37
C GLY A 20 -22.16 29.68 1.55
N LYS A 21 -22.79 30.85 1.39
CA LYS A 21 -23.59 31.49 2.44
C LYS A 21 -24.80 30.66 2.82
N SER A 22 -25.54 30.16 1.84
CA SER A 22 -26.69 29.27 2.06
C SER A 22 -26.29 27.99 2.81
N PHE A 23 -25.15 27.43 2.47
CA PHE A 23 -24.60 26.28 3.21
C PHE A 23 -24.23 26.61 4.64
N LEU A 24 -23.58 27.76 4.90
CA LEU A 24 -23.23 28.18 6.25
C LEU A 24 -24.48 28.51 7.08
N GLU A 25 -25.57 28.95 6.47
CA GLU A 25 -26.88 29.10 7.11
C GLU A 25 -27.47 27.74 7.50
N GLU A 26 -27.41 26.75 6.60
CA GLU A 26 -27.88 25.36 6.87
C GLU A 26 -27.17 24.76 8.11
N ILE A 27 -25.89 25.06 8.29
CA ILE A 27 -25.08 24.50 9.38
C ILE A 27 -24.92 25.44 10.59
N ASP A 28 -25.64 26.58 10.66
CA ASP A 28 -25.61 27.59 11.72
C ASP A 28 -24.24 28.27 11.96
N LEU A 29 -23.41 28.38 10.95
CA LEU A 29 -22.06 29.00 11.07
C LEU A 29 -21.92 30.33 10.32
N VAL A 30 -22.95 30.82 9.63
CA VAL A 30 -22.89 32.04 8.78
C VAL A 30 -22.45 33.29 9.55
N ARG A 31 -22.75 33.37 10.84
CA ARG A 31 -22.40 34.55 11.67
C ARG A 31 -20.95 34.58 12.14
N VAL A 32 -20.27 33.44 12.18
CA VAL A 32 -18.93 33.26 12.77
C VAL A 32 -17.86 32.89 11.75
N VAL A 33 -18.25 32.59 10.50
CA VAL A 33 -17.34 32.23 9.41
C VAL A 33 -17.40 33.29 8.31
N ASP A 34 -16.25 33.68 7.81
CA ASP A 34 -16.07 34.54 6.65
C ASP A 34 -15.46 33.77 5.49
N PHE A 35 -15.60 34.30 4.27
CA PHE A 35 -15.03 33.69 3.06
C PHE A 35 -13.65 34.28 2.73
N GLY A 36 -12.73 33.42 2.32
CA GLY A 36 -11.54 33.84 1.58
C GLY A 36 -11.84 34.11 0.11
N LEU A 37 -10.81 34.24 -0.70
CA LEU A 37 -10.94 34.40 -2.14
C LEU A 37 -11.29 33.02 -2.76
N PRO A 38 -12.45 32.88 -3.41
CA PRO A 38 -12.76 31.64 -4.13
C PRO A 38 -11.86 31.44 -5.34
N GLU A 39 -11.47 30.21 -5.59
CA GLU A 39 -10.63 29.82 -6.74
C GLU A 39 -11.28 28.68 -7.50
N VAL A 40 -11.19 28.71 -8.84
CA VAL A 40 -11.62 27.61 -9.71
C VAL A 40 -10.51 26.59 -9.81
N ASP A 41 -10.83 25.32 -9.55
CA ASP A 41 -9.99 24.19 -9.90
C ASP A 41 -10.51 23.53 -11.18
N ASP A 42 -9.98 23.97 -12.31
CA ASP A 42 -10.38 23.55 -13.65
C ASP A 42 -10.21 22.04 -13.89
N ARG A 43 -9.31 21.37 -13.15
CA ARG A 43 -9.06 19.92 -13.27
C ARG A 43 -10.22 19.09 -12.75
N TYR A 44 -10.92 19.60 -11.74
CA TYR A 44 -12.03 18.91 -11.07
C TYR A 44 -13.38 19.60 -11.31
N LEU A 45 -13.41 20.69 -12.09
CA LEU A 45 -14.59 21.47 -12.39
C LEU A 45 -15.32 21.94 -11.11
N VAL A 46 -14.57 22.38 -10.13
CA VAL A 46 -15.09 22.83 -8.83
C VAL A 46 -14.59 24.21 -8.46
N TRP A 47 -15.39 24.92 -7.67
CA TRP A 47 -14.96 26.08 -6.93
C TRP A 47 -14.48 25.69 -5.55
N ARG A 48 -13.30 26.18 -5.14
CA ARG A 48 -12.76 26.06 -3.80
C ARG A 48 -12.90 27.39 -3.09
N VAL A 49 -13.74 27.42 -2.06
CA VAL A 49 -14.03 28.62 -1.28
C VAL A 49 -13.39 28.47 0.11
N PRO A 50 -12.29 29.18 0.39
CA PRO A 50 -11.67 29.14 1.71
C PRO A 50 -12.63 29.72 2.77
N LEU A 51 -12.76 29.02 3.89
CA LEU A 51 -13.52 29.46 5.07
C LEU A 51 -12.55 30.02 6.11
N LYS A 52 -12.89 31.21 6.66
CA LYS A 52 -12.08 31.95 7.63
C LYS A 52 -12.86 32.25 8.90
N SER A 53 -12.18 32.32 10.03
CA SER A 53 -12.74 32.89 11.26
C SER A 53 -12.87 34.41 11.11
N LYS A 54 -13.57 35.09 12.03
CA LYS A 54 -13.65 36.55 12.11
C LYS A 54 -12.29 37.24 12.36
N SER A 55 -11.33 36.49 12.87
CA SER A 55 -9.93 36.97 13.00
C SER A 55 -9.12 36.84 11.70
N GLY A 56 -9.74 36.38 10.59
CA GLY A 56 -9.09 36.21 9.30
C GLY A 56 -8.33 34.86 9.13
N GLU A 57 -8.36 34.00 10.13
CA GLU A 57 -7.66 32.74 10.11
C GLU A 57 -8.41 31.70 9.28
N ARG A 58 -7.72 30.98 8.34
CA ARG A 58 -8.34 29.93 7.56
C ARG A 58 -8.67 28.72 8.44
N ILE A 59 -9.96 28.40 8.53
CA ILE A 59 -10.50 27.30 9.35
C ILE A 59 -10.95 26.11 8.52
N GLY A 60 -11.15 26.29 7.21
CA GLY A 60 -11.59 25.20 6.35
C GLY A 60 -11.71 25.59 4.89
N GLU A 61 -12.41 24.77 4.15
CA GLU A 61 -12.68 24.93 2.72
C GLU A 61 -14.06 24.36 2.39
N LEU A 62 -14.80 25.08 1.54
CA LEU A 62 -16.01 24.61 0.90
C LEU A 62 -15.72 24.31 -0.57
N VAL A 63 -16.18 23.18 -1.06
CA VAL A 63 -15.99 22.74 -2.45
C VAL A 63 -17.35 22.63 -3.14
N ILE A 64 -17.52 23.37 -4.23
CA ILE A 64 -18.77 23.49 -4.98
C ILE A 64 -18.53 22.98 -6.39
N ASP A 65 -19.34 22.06 -6.86
CA ASP A 65 -19.34 21.61 -8.26
C ASP A 65 -19.80 22.76 -9.16
N ALA A 66 -18.96 23.16 -10.12
CA ALA A 66 -19.20 24.32 -10.96
C ALA A 66 -20.37 24.13 -11.95
N ILE A 67 -20.74 22.90 -12.27
CA ILE A 67 -21.78 22.53 -13.21
C ILE A 67 -23.12 22.34 -12.49
N THR A 68 -23.14 21.56 -11.43
CA THR A 68 -24.37 21.17 -10.72
C THR A 68 -24.78 22.15 -9.64
N THR A 69 -23.87 23.03 -9.20
CA THR A 69 -24.01 23.94 -8.03
C THR A 69 -24.08 23.25 -6.69
N LEU A 70 -23.92 21.92 -6.66
CA LEU A 70 -23.97 21.13 -5.43
C LEU A 70 -22.65 21.23 -4.66
N ILE A 71 -22.76 21.14 -3.34
CA ILE A 71 -21.61 21.07 -2.45
C ILE A 71 -21.10 19.65 -2.38
N ASP A 72 -19.83 19.45 -2.72
CA ASP A 72 -19.13 18.18 -2.53
C ASP A 72 -18.84 18.02 -1.03
N ARG A 73 -19.73 17.30 -0.33
CA ARG A 73 -19.62 17.10 1.13
C ARG A 73 -18.38 16.30 1.53
N ASN A 74 -17.84 15.45 0.64
CA ASN A 74 -16.63 14.65 0.93
C ASN A 74 -15.36 15.51 0.87
N LYS A 75 -15.36 16.58 0.11
CA LYS A 75 -14.22 17.51 -0.03
C LYS A 75 -14.38 18.79 0.79
N THR A 76 -15.60 19.08 1.24
CA THR A 76 -15.90 20.22 2.12
C THR A 76 -15.53 19.89 3.56
N THR A 77 -14.98 20.88 4.27
CA THR A 77 -14.63 20.71 5.69
C THR A 77 -15.90 20.51 6.53
N ASP A 78 -15.94 19.41 7.28
CA ASP A 78 -17.06 19.03 8.13
C ASP A 78 -17.38 20.09 9.19
N LYS A 79 -18.69 20.22 9.55
CA LYS A 79 -19.18 21.17 10.55
C LYS A 79 -18.45 21.02 11.89
N VAL A 80 -18.30 19.79 12.39
CA VAL A 80 -17.65 19.55 13.69
C VAL A 80 -16.19 20.00 13.68
N VAL A 81 -15.51 19.84 12.55
CA VAL A 81 -14.13 20.33 12.38
C VAL A 81 -14.07 21.85 12.36
N LEU A 82 -15.02 22.51 11.69
CA LEU A 82 -15.11 23.99 11.68
C LEU A 82 -15.37 24.54 13.08
N GLU A 83 -16.35 23.99 13.80
CA GLU A 83 -16.68 24.39 15.18
C GLU A 83 -15.49 24.22 16.13
N ASN A 84 -14.82 23.07 16.07
CA ASN A 84 -13.63 22.83 16.91
C ASN A 84 -12.48 23.80 16.60
N ARG A 85 -12.28 24.18 15.34
CA ARG A 85 -11.27 25.18 14.95
C ARG A 85 -11.65 26.59 15.38
N LEU A 86 -12.92 26.94 15.31
CA LEU A 86 -13.44 28.22 15.83
C LEU A 86 -13.27 28.33 17.35
N LEU A 87 -13.45 27.21 18.07
CA LEU A 87 -13.30 27.14 19.52
C LEU A 87 -11.84 26.97 19.99
N GLY A 88 -10.88 26.92 19.08
CA GLY A 88 -9.48 26.65 19.41
C GLY A 88 -9.23 25.23 19.99
N ARG A 89 -10.20 24.33 19.92
CA ARG A 89 -10.11 22.97 20.47
C ARG A 89 -9.31 22.01 19.61
N ILE A 90 -9.18 22.27 18.33
CA ILE A 90 -8.21 21.60 17.46
C ILE A 90 -7.00 22.54 17.42
N GLU A 91 -5.97 22.22 18.19
CA GLU A 91 -4.67 22.81 17.91
C GLU A 91 -4.40 22.59 16.41
N LYS A 92 -4.19 23.69 15.67
CA LYS A 92 -3.46 23.55 14.42
C LYS A 92 -2.20 22.80 14.81
N LYS A 93 -2.03 21.53 14.37
CA LYS A 93 -0.69 20.95 14.35
C LYS A 93 0.16 22.04 13.71
N LYS A 94 0.89 22.81 14.53
CA LYS A 94 1.91 23.73 14.01
C LYS A 94 2.70 22.85 13.08
N ARG A 95 2.54 23.07 11.76
CA ARG A 95 3.43 22.43 10.79
C ARG A 95 4.80 22.80 11.31
N LYS A 96 5.41 21.89 12.08
CA LYS A 96 6.81 22.03 12.43
C LYS A 96 7.45 22.32 11.10
N ASN A 97 8.07 23.49 10.98
CA ASN A 97 8.78 23.91 9.78
C ASN A 97 10.03 23.03 9.60
N ASN A 98 9.88 21.72 9.63
CA ASN A 98 10.86 20.73 9.18
C ASN A 98 10.95 20.78 7.64
N ARG A 99 10.85 22.01 7.07
CA ARG A 99 11.03 22.26 5.64
C ARG A 99 12.44 21.93 5.15
N SER A 100 13.39 21.68 6.04
CA SER A 100 14.81 21.49 5.72
C SER A 100 15.25 20.03 5.58
N GLU A 101 14.52 19.06 6.13
CA GLU A 101 14.94 17.65 6.02
C GLU A 101 14.60 17.07 4.66
N GLY A 102 15.64 16.68 3.93
CA GLY A 102 15.55 15.92 2.70
C GLY A 102 15.05 14.48 2.95
N VAL A 103 14.77 13.76 1.87
CA VAL A 103 14.47 12.33 1.94
C VAL A 103 15.70 11.59 2.45
N LYS A 104 15.51 10.76 3.47
CA LYS A 104 16.57 9.90 3.99
C LYS A 104 16.92 8.83 2.95
N ILE A 105 18.20 8.66 2.68
CA ILE A 105 18.71 7.60 1.81
C ILE A 105 19.21 6.44 2.66
N SER A 106 18.69 5.26 2.38
CA SER A 106 19.16 4.04 3.02
C SER A 106 20.61 3.74 2.65
N THR A 107 21.39 3.33 3.62
CA THR A 107 22.81 2.93 3.42
C THR A 107 23.01 1.42 3.56
N LEU A 108 21.94 0.69 3.89
CA LEU A 108 21.98 -0.76 4.06
C LEU A 108 22.49 -1.43 2.77
N ARG A 109 23.42 -2.36 2.90
CA ARG A 109 23.94 -3.16 1.79
C ARG A 109 22.98 -4.30 1.47
N ASN A 110 23.20 -4.95 0.33
CA ASN A 110 22.50 -6.20 0.03
C ASN A 110 22.72 -7.18 1.20
N THR A 111 21.63 -7.74 1.73
CA THR A 111 21.67 -8.54 2.94
C THR A 111 20.84 -9.80 2.77
N ILE A 112 21.40 -10.94 3.18
CA ILE A 112 20.67 -12.20 3.32
C ILE A 112 20.79 -12.65 4.78
N GLY A 113 19.64 -12.93 5.40
CA GLY A 113 19.56 -13.45 6.76
C GLY A 113 18.96 -14.86 6.81
N LEU A 114 19.55 -15.75 7.62
CA LEU A 114 18.99 -17.06 7.95
C LEU A 114 18.46 -17.03 9.38
N GLY A 115 17.14 -17.22 9.56
CA GLY A 115 16.53 -17.25 10.88
C GLY A 115 15.11 -16.66 10.90
N ASP A 116 14.58 -16.50 12.10
CA ASP A 116 13.26 -15.91 12.32
C ASP A 116 13.23 -14.44 11.90
N SER A 117 12.23 -14.08 11.11
CA SER A 117 12.09 -12.73 10.56
C SER A 117 11.93 -11.64 11.64
N GLU A 118 11.25 -11.94 12.75
CA GLU A 118 11.10 -10.99 13.86
C GLU A 118 12.45 -10.66 14.50
N GLU A 119 13.31 -11.67 14.69
CA GLU A 119 14.63 -11.50 15.29
C GLU A 119 15.57 -10.76 14.32
N LEU A 120 15.63 -11.20 13.06
CA LEU A 120 16.49 -10.59 12.04
C LEU A 120 16.10 -9.13 11.73
N LEU A 121 14.82 -8.79 11.76
CA LEU A 121 14.37 -7.42 11.59
C LEU A 121 14.88 -6.51 12.72
N ARG A 122 14.96 -6.99 13.96
CA ARG A 122 15.48 -6.23 15.11
C ARG A 122 16.94 -5.84 14.95
N GLU A 123 17.72 -6.61 14.21
CA GLU A 123 19.13 -6.29 13.92
C GLU A 123 19.26 -5.15 12.89
N LEU A 124 18.23 -4.87 12.10
CA LEU A 124 18.26 -3.78 11.15
C LEU A 124 18.07 -2.42 11.84
N PRO A 125 18.83 -1.40 11.44
CA PRO A 125 18.62 -0.04 11.92
C PRO A 125 17.23 0.49 11.59
N SER A 126 16.66 1.31 12.49
CA SER A 126 15.42 2.02 12.19
C SER A 126 15.58 2.92 10.96
N GLN A 127 14.55 2.96 10.12
CA GLN A 127 14.54 3.77 8.90
C GLN A 127 15.77 3.50 8.00
N SER A 128 15.97 2.24 7.64
CA SER A 128 17.06 1.75 6.78
C SER A 128 16.58 1.07 5.50
N VAL A 129 15.26 0.99 5.30
CA VAL A 129 14.59 0.32 4.18
C VAL A 129 13.67 1.28 3.46
N ASP A 130 13.56 1.17 2.14
CA ASP A 130 12.79 2.09 1.30
C ASP A 130 11.50 1.48 0.75
N LEU A 131 11.44 0.15 0.63
CA LEU A 131 10.24 -0.59 0.25
C LEU A 131 10.23 -1.93 0.99
N VAL A 132 9.09 -2.32 1.53
CA VAL A 132 8.85 -3.72 1.94
C VAL A 132 7.91 -4.33 0.93
N PHE A 133 8.31 -5.45 0.31
CA PHE A 133 7.44 -6.26 -0.54
C PHE A 133 7.58 -7.72 -0.17
N THR A 134 6.46 -8.35 0.19
CA THR A 134 6.47 -9.73 0.67
C THR A 134 5.14 -10.44 0.44
N SER A 135 5.19 -11.78 0.50
CA SER A 135 4.04 -12.66 0.65
C SER A 135 4.28 -13.54 1.88
N PRO A 136 3.57 -13.31 2.99
CA PRO A 136 3.80 -14.05 4.23
C PRO A 136 3.42 -15.51 4.07
N PRO A 137 3.94 -16.41 4.91
CA PRO A 137 3.49 -17.79 4.95
C PRO A 137 1.99 -17.83 5.25
N TYR A 138 1.22 -18.58 4.44
CA TYR A 138 -0.21 -18.69 4.64
C TYR A 138 -0.53 -19.65 5.78
N TYR A 139 -1.40 -19.19 6.69
CA TYR A 139 -1.85 -20.00 7.83
C TYR A 139 -2.34 -21.39 7.39
N ASN A 140 -1.76 -22.44 7.97
CA ASN A 140 -2.07 -23.84 7.69
C ASN A 140 -2.09 -24.25 6.19
N ALA A 141 -1.44 -23.48 5.33
CA ALA A 141 -1.39 -23.82 3.91
C ALA A 141 -0.52 -25.06 3.64
N LYS A 142 0.44 -25.32 4.55
CA LYS A 142 1.34 -26.47 4.48
C LYS A 142 1.77 -26.95 5.86
N PRO A 143 2.00 -28.28 6.01
CA PRO A 143 2.53 -28.85 7.26
C PRO A 143 3.88 -28.25 7.66
N GLU A 144 4.71 -27.85 6.68
CA GLU A 144 6.05 -27.29 6.89
C GLU A 144 6.02 -25.89 7.58
N TYR A 145 4.87 -25.19 7.52
CA TYR A 145 4.64 -23.90 8.17
C TYR A 145 3.63 -23.98 9.32
N ALA A 146 3.27 -25.20 9.77
CA ALA A 146 2.26 -25.43 10.79
C ALA A 146 2.75 -25.21 12.21
N GLU A 147 3.55 -24.17 12.46
CA GLU A 147 4.06 -23.83 13.79
C GLU A 147 3.06 -23.05 14.66
N TYR A 148 1.92 -22.69 14.10
CA TYR A 148 0.93 -21.88 14.83
C TYR A 148 -0.16 -22.79 15.43
N PHE A 149 -0.30 -22.75 16.75
CA PHE A 149 -1.36 -23.48 17.47
C PHE A 149 -2.76 -22.97 17.10
N SER A 150 -2.90 -21.66 16.85
CA SER A 150 -4.17 -21.07 16.45
C SER A 150 -3.98 -19.98 15.38
N TYR A 151 -5.11 -19.60 14.75
CA TYR A 151 -5.10 -18.47 13.80
C TYR A 151 -4.74 -17.15 14.50
N ASN A 152 -5.15 -17.00 15.76
CA ASN A 152 -4.81 -15.82 16.55
C ASN A 152 -3.29 -15.72 16.81
N ASP A 153 -2.63 -16.83 17.12
CA ASP A 153 -1.17 -16.85 17.32
C ASP A 153 -0.44 -16.45 16.03
N TYR A 154 -0.94 -16.91 14.87
CA TYR A 154 -0.45 -16.46 13.58
C TYR A 154 -0.59 -14.96 13.40
N LEU A 155 -1.76 -14.38 13.69
CA LEU A 155 -1.97 -12.92 13.58
C LEU A 155 -1.06 -12.14 14.54
N ILE A 156 -0.87 -12.61 15.77
CA ILE A 156 0.05 -11.98 16.75
C ILE A 156 1.48 -11.98 16.21
N LYS A 157 1.95 -13.09 15.64
CA LYS A 157 3.28 -13.16 15.03
C LYS A 157 3.40 -12.21 13.85
N MET A 158 2.41 -12.16 12.96
CA MET A 158 2.39 -11.26 11.82
C MET A 158 2.37 -9.79 12.26
N GLN A 159 1.62 -9.45 13.31
CA GLN A 159 1.60 -8.10 13.86
C GLN A 159 2.98 -7.64 14.32
N LYS A 160 3.72 -8.48 15.04
CA LYS A 160 5.09 -8.17 15.46
C LYS A 160 6.03 -7.92 14.28
N ILE A 161 5.92 -8.73 13.23
CA ILE A 161 6.71 -8.55 12.01
C ILE A 161 6.32 -7.26 11.28
N ILE A 162 5.04 -6.94 11.18
CA ILE A 162 4.54 -5.67 10.61
C ILE A 162 5.06 -4.48 11.42
N HIS A 163 5.06 -4.58 12.75
CA HIS A 163 5.63 -3.56 13.65
C HIS A 163 7.11 -3.29 13.34
N GLU A 164 7.92 -4.35 13.24
CA GLU A 164 9.33 -4.21 12.91
C GLU A 164 9.55 -3.68 11.47
N CYS A 165 8.74 -4.13 10.51
CA CYS A 165 8.76 -3.58 9.16
C CYS A 165 8.43 -2.08 9.17
N HIS A 166 7.47 -1.64 9.99
CA HIS A 166 7.18 -0.21 10.17
C HIS A 166 8.36 0.54 10.77
N ARG A 167 9.06 -0.03 11.75
CA ARG A 167 10.23 0.58 12.38
C ARG A 167 11.37 0.79 11.39
N VAL A 168 11.72 -0.24 10.60
CA VAL A 168 12.83 -0.20 9.64
C VAL A 168 12.52 0.59 8.38
N LEU A 169 11.25 0.74 8.00
CA LEU A 169 10.82 1.48 6.82
C LEU A 169 11.02 2.98 7.02
N ASN A 170 11.57 3.66 6.00
CA ASN A 170 11.72 5.11 5.97
C ASN A 170 10.37 5.85 5.98
N GLU A 171 10.35 7.09 6.42
CA GLU A 171 9.15 7.93 6.49
C GLU A 171 8.47 8.04 5.12
N GLY A 172 7.15 7.84 5.09
CA GLY A 172 6.32 7.99 3.90
C GLY A 172 6.55 6.97 2.79
N ARG A 173 7.37 5.94 3.04
CA ARG A 173 7.64 4.82 2.13
C ARG A 173 6.56 3.73 2.25
N PHE A 174 6.62 2.73 1.38
CA PHE A 174 5.55 1.76 1.17
C PHE A 174 5.89 0.37 1.69
N MET A 175 4.85 -0.30 2.19
CA MET A 175 4.84 -1.74 2.40
C MET A 175 3.75 -2.35 1.54
N VAL A 176 4.11 -3.32 0.71
CA VAL A 176 3.22 -4.00 -0.23
C VAL A 176 3.14 -5.47 0.13
N LEU A 177 1.93 -5.98 0.26
CA LEU A 177 1.65 -7.34 0.73
C LEU A 177 0.90 -8.13 -0.33
N ASN A 178 1.47 -9.23 -0.83
CA ASN A 178 0.72 -10.19 -1.64
C ASN A 178 0.07 -11.24 -0.73
N VAL A 179 -1.25 -11.33 -0.75
CA VAL A 179 -2.01 -12.21 0.16
C VAL A 179 -3.33 -12.65 -0.45
N SER A 180 -3.81 -13.83 -0.08
CA SER A 180 -5.14 -14.33 -0.47
C SER A 180 -5.89 -14.97 0.69
N PRO A 181 -7.23 -15.08 0.61
CA PRO A 181 -8.01 -15.87 1.56
C PRO A 181 -7.53 -17.32 1.58
N VAL A 182 -7.44 -17.91 2.78
CA VAL A 182 -6.96 -19.27 2.99
C VAL A 182 -8.14 -20.25 3.10
N LEU A 183 -8.08 -21.35 2.37
CA LEU A 183 -9.07 -22.43 2.47
C LEU A 183 -8.69 -23.41 3.58
N ILE A 184 -9.53 -23.49 4.61
CA ILE A 184 -9.48 -24.56 5.62
C ILE A 184 -10.33 -25.73 5.12
N ARG A 185 -9.66 -26.84 4.85
CA ARG A 185 -10.34 -28.07 4.43
C ARG A 185 -11.16 -28.64 5.59
N ARG A 186 -12.30 -29.22 5.28
CA ARG A 186 -13.10 -29.95 6.26
C ARG A 186 -12.31 -31.13 6.81
N ALA A 187 -12.38 -31.36 8.10
CA ALA A 187 -11.78 -32.52 8.75
C ALA A 187 -12.63 -33.80 8.55
N SER A 188 -13.96 -33.67 8.41
CA SER A 188 -14.90 -34.78 8.22
C SER A 188 -15.92 -34.48 7.13
N ARG A 189 -16.70 -35.50 6.74
CA ARG A 189 -17.81 -35.33 5.78
C ARG A 189 -18.97 -34.50 6.33
N SER A 190 -19.12 -34.43 7.64
CA SER A 190 -20.15 -33.66 8.34
C SER A 190 -19.81 -32.17 8.50
N GLU A 191 -18.57 -31.77 8.16
CA GLU A 191 -18.12 -30.40 8.28
C GLU A 191 -18.07 -29.68 6.93
N ALA A 192 -18.27 -28.37 6.93
CA ALA A 192 -18.07 -27.55 5.75
C ALA A 192 -16.66 -26.99 5.71
N SER A 193 -16.04 -26.97 4.51
CA SER A 193 -14.81 -26.20 4.31
C SER A 193 -15.09 -24.72 4.50
N LYS A 194 -14.18 -24.01 5.19
CA LYS A 194 -14.28 -22.58 5.49
C LYS A 194 -13.17 -21.81 4.78
N ARG A 195 -13.38 -20.53 4.51
CA ARG A 195 -12.33 -19.61 4.07
C ARG A 195 -12.08 -18.58 5.16
N ILE A 196 -10.81 -18.40 5.51
CA ILE A 196 -10.36 -17.32 6.38
C ILE A 196 -10.04 -16.12 5.50
N ALA A 197 -10.56 -14.98 5.86
CA ALA A 197 -10.42 -13.72 5.10
C ALA A 197 -9.13 -12.98 5.50
N VAL A 198 -7.99 -13.69 5.44
CA VAL A 198 -6.67 -13.20 5.87
C VAL A 198 -6.34 -11.77 5.37
N PRO A 199 -6.64 -11.37 4.12
CA PRO A 199 -6.34 -10.00 3.66
C PRO A 199 -7.01 -8.91 4.50
N PHE A 200 -8.23 -9.15 5.00
CA PHE A 200 -8.97 -8.16 5.80
C PHE A 200 -8.48 -8.10 7.25
N ASP A 201 -8.05 -9.25 7.82
CA ASP A 201 -7.41 -9.26 9.14
C ASP A 201 -6.05 -8.54 9.08
N PHE A 202 -5.27 -8.76 8.02
CA PHE A 202 -4.02 -8.01 7.79
C PHE A 202 -4.27 -6.51 7.67
N HIS A 203 -5.32 -6.09 6.94
CA HIS A 203 -5.67 -4.68 6.85
C HIS A 203 -5.80 -4.03 8.25
N ARG A 204 -6.50 -4.70 9.17
CA ARG A 204 -6.63 -4.21 10.56
C ARG A 204 -5.27 -4.06 11.24
N LEU A 205 -4.41 -5.09 11.15
CA LEU A 205 -3.07 -5.05 11.75
C LEU A 205 -2.22 -3.90 11.19
N PHE A 206 -2.28 -3.64 9.89
CA PHE A 206 -1.54 -2.52 9.28
C PHE A 206 -2.00 -1.17 9.81
N ILE A 207 -3.30 -0.96 9.95
CA ILE A 207 -3.85 0.31 10.47
C ILE A 207 -3.45 0.50 11.95
N GLU A 208 -3.52 -0.56 12.76
CA GLU A 208 -3.10 -0.56 14.17
C GLU A 208 -1.60 -0.22 14.32
N GLU A 209 -0.75 -0.71 13.41
CA GLU A 209 0.70 -0.43 13.41
C GLU A 209 1.09 0.90 12.76
N GLY A 210 0.11 1.75 12.41
CA GLY A 210 0.37 3.13 11.95
C GLY A 210 0.66 3.27 10.45
N PHE A 211 0.22 2.31 9.65
CA PHE A 211 0.19 2.45 8.20
C PHE A 211 -1.09 3.12 7.72
N GLU A 212 -1.04 3.72 6.54
CA GLU A 212 -2.19 4.25 5.79
C GLU A 212 -2.45 3.33 4.58
N PHE A 213 -3.70 2.92 4.38
CA PHE A 213 -4.08 2.19 3.17
C PHE A 213 -4.01 3.12 1.96
N VAL A 214 -3.40 2.64 0.88
CA VAL A 214 -3.22 3.40 -0.37
C VAL A 214 -4.07 2.81 -1.48
N ASP A 215 -3.94 1.49 -1.74
CA ASP A 215 -4.65 0.85 -2.84
C ASP A 215 -4.74 -0.68 -2.65
N ASP A 216 -5.68 -1.31 -3.40
CA ASP A 216 -5.84 -2.75 -3.54
C ASP A 216 -5.62 -3.15 -5.01
N ILE A 217 -4.48 -3.71 -5.29
CA ILE A 217 -4.20 -4.28 -6.61
C ILE A 217 -4.70 -5.72 -6.62
N ILE A 218 -5.46 -6.09 -7.64
CA ILE A 218 -5.96 -7.44 -7.83
C ILE A 218 -5.11 -8.14 -8.88
N TRP A 219 -4.26 -9.06 -8.43
CA TRP A 219 -3.55 -9.94 -9.34
C TRP A 219 -4.48 -11.02 -9.85
N VAL A 220 -4.77 -10.99 -11.14
CA VAL A 220 -5.64 -11.94 -11.85
C VAL A 220 -4.78 -12.99 -12.54
N LYS A 221 -5.01 -14.26 -12.21
CA LYS A 221 -4.39 -15.42 -12.84
C LYS A 221 -5.23 -15.90 -14.00
N PRO A 222 -4.67 -16.60 -15.02
CA PRO A 222 -5.44 -17.24 -16.07
C PRO A 222 -6.52 -18.19 -15.51
N GLU A 223 -7.63 -18.30 -16.23
CA GLU A 223 -8.67 -19.25 -15.90
C GLU A 223 -8.09 -20.66 -15.84
N GLY A 224 -8.45 -21.44 -14.82
CA GLY A 224 -7.88 -22.77 -14.59
C GLY A 224 -6.70 -22.82 -13.62
N ALA A 225 -5.99 -21.75 -13.38
CA ALA A 225 -4.84 -21.71 -12.46
C ALA A 225 -5.17 -22.16 -11.01
N GLY A 226 -6.44 -22.08 -10.61
CA GLY A 226 -6.92 -22.52 -9.29
C GLY A 226 -7.46 -23.96 -9.25
N TRP A 227 -7.61 -24.62 -10.38
CA TRP A 227 -8.32 -25.92 -10.46
C TRP A 227 -7.51 -27.06 -9.84
N ALA A 228 -6.22 -27.11 -10.10
CA ALA A 228 -5.32 -28.14 -9.58
C ALA A 228 -5.21 -28.16 -8.04
N THR A 229 -5.52 -27.05 -7.39
CA THR A 229 -5.41 -26.90 -5.93
C THR A 229 -6.70 -27.28 -5.18
N GLY A 230 -7.76 -27.66 -5.89
CA GLY A 230 -9.06 -28.01 -5.29
C GLY A 230 -9.71 -26.88 -4.48
N ARG A 231 -9.29 -25.63 -4.71
CA ARG A 231 -9.66 -24.45 -3.88
C ARG A 231 -11.07 -23.94 -4.11
N GLY A 232 -11.83 -24.53 -5.03
CA GLY A 232 -13.20 -24.13 -5.24
C GLY A 232 -13.95 -25.03 -6.20
N ARG A 233 -15.28 -24.98 -6.14
CA ARG A 233 -16.20 -25.58 -7.10
C ARG A 233 -17.19 -24.50 -7.51
N ARG A 234 -17.58 -24.48 -8.80
CA ARG A 234 -18.53 -23.48 -9.32
C ARG A 234 -19.90 -23.61 -8.66
N PHE A 235 -20.46 -24.84 -8.73
CA PHE A 235 -21.70 -25.27 -8.07
C PHE A 235 -21.54 -26.71 -7.61
N SER A 236 -22.39 -27.17 -6.69
CA SER A 236 -22.60 -28.60 -6.52
C SER A 236 -23.28 -29.18 -7.78
N VAL A 237 -23.37 -30.50 -7.83
CA VAL A 237 -23.88 -31.23 -9.01
C VAL A 237 -25.22 -30.70 -9.52
N ASP A 238 -26.12 -30.33 -8.61
CA ASP A 238 -27.50 -29.88 -8.93
C ASP A 238 -27.64 -28.40 -9.27
N ARG A 239 -26.55 -27.63 -9.21
CA ARG A 239 -26.53 -26.18 -9.49
C ARG A 239 -27.55 -25.36 -8.70
N ASN A 240 -27.95 -25.81 -7.50
CA ASN A 240 -28.93 -25.14 -6.67
C ASN A 240 -28.39 -23.80 -6.15
N PRO A 241 -29.25 -22.77 -5.99
CA PRO A 241 -28.90 -21.54 -5.29
C PRO A 241 -28.29 -21.81 -3.91
N CYS A 242 -27.47 -20.91 -3.41
CA CYS A 242 -26.75 -21.00 -2.13
C CYS A 242 -25.62 -22.05 -2.09
N GLN A 243 -25.40 -22.80 -3.15
CA GLN A 243 -24.31 -23.78 -3.26
C GLN A 243 -23.14 -23.29 -4.15
N TYR A 244 -23.17 -22.03 -4.57
CA TYR A 244 -22.12 -21.46 -5.40
C TYR A 244 -20.81 -21.28 -4.62
N LYS A 245 -19.75 -21.87 -5.15
CA LYS A 245 -18.37 -21.74 -4.65
C LYS A 245 -17.44 -21.45 -5.82
N PRO A 246 -17.08 -20.18 -6.05
CA PRO A 246 -16.20 -19.81 -7.16
C PRO A 246 -14.80 -20.37 -6.96
N VAL A 247 -14.15 -20.72 -8.06
CA VAL A 247 -12.72 -21.04 -8.09
C VAL A 247 -11.95 -19.73 -8.01
N PRO A 248 -11.13 -19.49 -6.98
CA PRO A 248 -10.37 -18.25 -6.88
C PRO A 248 -9.24 -18.23 -7.92
N VAL A 249 -9.24 -17.19 -8.73
CA VAL A 249 -8.19 -16.90 -9.72
C VAL A 249 -7.50 -15.58 -9.43
N THR A 250 -7.75 -15.00 -8.25
CA THR A 250 -7.19 -13.71 -7.86
C THR A 250 -6.42 -13.79 -6.55
N GLU A 251 -5.44 -12.91 -6.38
CA GLU A 251 -4.83 -12.57 -5.10
C GLU A 251 -4.84 -11.05 -4.92
N TYR A 252 -4.76 -10.61 -3.68
CA TYR A 252 -4.64 -9.19 -3.35
C TYR A 252 -3.16 -8.80 -3.25
N VAL A 253 -2.82 -7.66 -3.83
CA VAL A 253 -1.55 -6.97 -3.61
C VAL A 253 -1.91 -5.66 -2.91
N LEU A 254 -1.96 -5.70 -1.59
CA LEU A 254 -2.37 -4.58 -0.75
C LEU A 254 -1.23 -3.61 -0.57
N VAL A 255 -1.48 -2.34 -0.83
CA VAL A 255 -0.49 -1.27 -0.76
C VAL A 255 -0.75 -0.39 0.45
N TYR A 256 0.24 -0.28 1.31
CA TYR A 256 0.22 0.57 2.49
C TYR A 256 1.38 1.55 2.47
N ARG A 257 1.19 2.71 3.08
CA ARG A 257 2.20 3.73 3.26
C ARG A 257 2.47 3.93 4.74
N LYS A 258 3.73 4.00 5.15
CA LYS A 258 4.07 4.45 6.50
C LYS A 258 3.56 5.87 6.70
N LYS A 259 2.70 6.07 7.69
CA LYS A 259 2.02 7.35 7.94
C LYS A 259 3.02 8.49 8.05
N SER A 260 2.75 9.58 7.35
CA SER A 260 3.60 10.76 7.32
C SER A 260 2.76 12.00 7.08
N ASP A 261 3.14 13.11 7.70
CA ASP A 261 2.57 14.43 7.40
C ASP A 261 3.05 14.99 6.03
N ARG A 262 3.94 14.26 5.33
CA ARG A 262 4.48 14.61 4.01
C ARG A 262 3.59 14.08 2.91
N LEU A 263 3.38 14.85 1.86
CA LEU A 263 2.73 14.37 0.64
C LEU A 263 3.60 13.32 -0.06
N ILE A 264 3.00 12.43 -0.86
CA ILE A 264 3.75 11.39 -1.59
C ILE A 264 4.81 12.01 -2.52
N ASP A 265 4.49 13.12 -3.18
CA ASP A 265 5.41 13.83 -4.08
C ASP A 265 6.63 14.45 -3.36
N TRP A 266 6.62 14.55 -2.02
CA TRP A 266 7.79 14.95 -1.25
C TRP A 266 8.99 14.01 -1.50
N LEU A 267 8.73 12.71 -1.61
CA LEU A 267 9.77 11.71 -1.92
C LEU A 267 10.48 12.04 -3.24
N ILE A 268 9.74 12.53 -4.24
CA ILE A 268 10.28 12.92 -5.55
C ILE A 268 11.00 14.27 -5.44
N ARG A 269 10.32 15.29 -4.92
CA ARG A 269 10.82 16.68 -4.90
C ARG A 269 12.02 16.90 -3.99
N LYS A 270 12.15 16.14 -2.91
CA LYS A 270 13.20 16.29 -1.89
C LYS A 270 14.23 15.17 -1.88
N HIS A 271 14.20 14.29 -2.88
CA HIS A 271 15.24 13.30 -3.06
C HIS A 271 16.58 13.99 -3.36
N PRO A 272 17.67 13.68 -2.63
CA PRO A 272 18.96 14.37 -2.81
C PRO A 272 19.58 14.12 -4.19
N ASN A 273 19.30 12.99 -4.82
CA ASN A 273 19.74 12.68 -6.16
C ASN A 273 18.57 12.77 -7.16
N GLN A 274 18.40 13.91 -7.79
CA GLN A 274 17.35 14.18 -8.77
C GLN A 274 17.56 13.44 -10.11
N GLN A 275 18.81 13.11 -10.46
CA GLN A 275 19.07 12.29 -11.65
C GLN A 275 18.56 10.88 -11.46
N LEU A 276 18.81 10.27 -10.29
CA LEU A 276 18.31 8.94 -9.94
C LEU A 276 16.77 8.87 -9.96
N VAL A 277 16.08 9.94 -9.52
CA VAL A 277 14.61 10.04 -9.65
C VAL A 277 14.18 10.00 -11.11
N LYS A 278 14.86 10.74 -12.00
CA LYS A 278 14.58 10.72 -13.45
C LYS A 278 14.83 9.34 -14.06
N ASP A 279 15.94 8.69 -13.69
CA ASP A 279 16.31 7.36 -14.17
C ASP A 279 15.37 6.25 -13.66
N SER A 280 14.63 6.52 -12.59
CA SER A 280 13.62 5.62 -12.02
C SER A 280 12.22 5.80 -12.63
N LYS A 281 12.07 6.69 -13.60
CA LYS A 281 10.79 7.00 -14.22
C LYS A 281 10.20 5.77 -14.91
N ILE A 282 8.94 5.52 -14.66
CA ILE A 282 8.20 4.41 -15.27
C ILE A 282 8.05 4.68 -16.77
N GLN A 283 8.32 3.67 -17.59
CA GLN A 283 8.17 3.72 -19.05
C GLN A 283 6.71 3.65 -19.46
N ASP A 284 6.40 4.02 -20.70
CA ASP A 284 5.08 3.87 -21.28
C ASP A 284 4.66 2.39 -21.33
N GLY A 285 3.34 2.14 -21.33
CA GLY A 285 2.81 0.78 -21.26
C GLY A 285 2.65 0.22 -19.84
N TYR A 286 2.71 1.09 -18.81
CA TYR A 286 2.46 0.71 -17.42
C TYR A 286 0.97 0.35 -17.17
N GLU A 287 0.71 -0.32 -16.05
CA GLU A 287 -0.65 -0.65 -15.64
C GLU A 287 -1.45 0.61 -15.24
N VAL A 288 -2.55 0.84 -15.92
CA VAL A 288 -3.41 2.02 -15.69
C VAL A 288 -4.51 1.72 -14.66
N THR A 289 -4.82 0.44 -14.45
CA THR A 289 -5.84 0.00 -13.50
C THR A 289 -5.23 -0.85 -12.40
N ASN A 290 -5.96 -1.03 -11.30
CA ASN A 290 -5.57 -1.94 -10.23
C ASN A 290 -5.78 -3.43 -10.58
N ILE A 291 -6.10 -3.79 -11.81
CA ILE A 291 -6.28 -5.17 -12.28
C ILE A 291 -5.04 -5.61 -13.05
N TRP A 292 -4.19 -6.43 -12.43
CA TRP A 292 -2.96 -6.93 -13.05
C TRP A 292 -3.12 -8.37 -13.50
N LYS A 293 -3.02 -8.60 -14.80
CA LYS A 293 -3.13 -9.93 -15.42
C LYS A 293 -1.73 -10.53 -15.60
N ILE A 294 -1.29 -11.34 -14.65
CA ILE A 294 0.05 -11.95 -14.62
C ILE A 294 -0.07 -13.45 -14.49
N CYS A 295 0.67 -14.19 -15.32
CA CYS A 295 0.72 -15.64 -15.22
C CYS A 295 1.39 -16.10 -13.92
N PRO A 296 0.84 -17.10 -13.20
CA PRO A 296 1.47 -17.64 -12.00
C PRO A 296 2.80 -18.30 -12.34
N ALA A 297 3.76 -18.17 -11.44
CA ALA A 297 4.99 -18.93 -11.51
C ALA A 297 4.82 -20.32 -10.89
N HIS A 298 5.59 -21.28 -11.38
CA HIS A 298 5.66 -22.63 -10.84
C HIS A 298 7.11 -22.98 -10.52
N SER A 299 7.34 -23.56 -9.35
CA SER A 299 8.62 -24.16 -9.00
C SER A 299 8.39 -25.57 -8.49
N LYS A 300 9.29 -26.49 -8.88
CA LYS A 300 9.30 -27.86 -8.33
C LYS A 300 9.85 -27.88 -6.91
N ASP A 301 10.68 -26.91 -6.58
CA ASP A 301 11.51 -26.88 -5.37
C ASP A 301 10.90 -26.03 -4.25
N HIS A 302 9.99 -25.11 -4.59
CA HIS A 302 9.31 -24.26 -3.60
C HIS A 302 7.81 -24.20 -3.91
N PRO A 303 7.00 -24.44 -2.90
CA PRO A 303 5.57 -24.68 -3.06
C PRO A 303 4.70 -23.44 -3.30
N ALA A 304 5.17 -22.27 -2.92
CA ALA A 304 4.40 -21.03 -3.00
C ALA A 304 5.33 -19.87 -3.40
N ILE A 305 5.39 -19.59 -4.70
CA ILE A 305 6.12 -18.46 -5.25
C ILE A 305 5.18 -17.55 -6.02
N PHE A 306 5.38 -16.27 -5.91
CA PHE A 306 4.77 -15.31 -6.84
C PHE A 306 5.68 -15.07 -8.05
N PRO A 307 5.13 -14.64 -9.20
CA PRO A 307 5.92 -14.39 -10.41
C PRO A 307 6.96 -13.29 -10.23
N LEU A 308 8.10 -13.44 -10.89
CA LEU A 308 9.12 -12.39 -10.93
C LEU A 308 8.56 -11.08 -11.50
N GLU A 309 7.71 -11.16 -12.53
CA GLU A 309 7.02 -10.02 -13.14
C GLU A 309 6.21 -9.21 -12.11
N LEU A 310 5.50 -9.87 -11.19
CA LEU A 310 4.76 -9.21 -10.11
C LEU A 310 5.70 -8.41 -9.21
N ALA A 311 6.83 -9.03 -8.81
CA ALA A 311 7.81 -8.38 -7.98
C ALA A 311 8.48 -7.20 -8.69
N GLU A 312 8.81 -7.34 -9.97
CA GLU A 312 9.39 -6.27 -10.79
C GLU A 312 8.46 -5.05 -10.85
N LYS A 313 7.15 -5.26 -11.14
CA LYS A 313 6.17 -4.18 -11.19
C LYS A 313 6.03 -3.46 -9.85
N VAL A 314 5.91 -4.20 -8.75
CA VAL A 314 5.83 -3.60 -7.41
C VAL A 314 7.09 -2.77 -7.11
N ILE A 315 8.27 -3.32 -7.37
CA ILE A 315 9.54 -2.63 -7.09
C ILE A 315 9.69 -1.38 -7.95
N GLN A 316 9.35 -1.45 -9.23
CA GLN A 316 9.41 -0.30 -10.13
C GLN A 316 8.44 0.81 -9.71
N TYR A 317 7.22 0.48 -9.31
CA TYR A 317 6.18 1.47 -9.02
C TYR A 317 6.32 2.12 -7.64
N TYR A 318 6.96 1.45 -6.68
CA TYR A 318 7.02 1.91 -5.29
C TYR A 318 8.43 2.20 -4.76
N SER A 319 9.47 2.12 -5.60
CA SER A 319 10.85 2.44 -5.20
C SER A 319 11.65 3.13 -6.31
N PHE A 320 12.68 3.88 -5.92
CA PHE A 320 13.67 4.42 -6.84
C PHE A 320 14.81 3.43 -7.06
N LYS A 321 15.58 3.61 -8.15
CA LYS A 321 16.85 2.90 -8.33
C LYS A 321 17.73 3.13 -7.10
N ASN A 322 18.54 2.14 -6.74
CA ASN A 322 19.39 2.13 -5.56
C ASN A 322 18.67 2.19 -4.19
N ASP A 323 17.34 2.15 -4.14
CA ASP A 323 16.59 1.95 -2.91
C ASP A 323 16.80 0.53 -2.36
N VAL A 324 16.54 0.34 -1.06
CA VAL A 324 16.60 -0.97 -0.39
C VAL A 324 15.20 -1.57 -0.32
N VAL A 325 15.04 -2.74 -0.92
CA VAL A 325 13.81 -3.54 -0.90
C VAL A 325 13.97 -4.66 0.13
N LEU A 326 13.08 -4.71 1.11
CA LEU A 326 13.03 -5.75 2.14
C LEU A 326 11.95 -6.79 1.84
N ASP A 327 12.32 -8.06 1.98
CA ASP A 327 11.40 -9.20 2.04
C ASP A 327 11.69 -10.03 3.30
N PRO A 328 10.87 -9.93 4.35
CA PRO A 328 11.06 -10.70 5.57
C PRO A 328 10.76 -12.21 5.42
N PHE A 329 10.17 -12.63 4.30
CA PHE A 329 9.83 -14.02 4.00
C PHE A 329 10.35 -14.42 2.61
N GLY A 330 11.65 -14.28 2.41
CA GLY A 330 12.30 -14.26 1.11
C GLY A 330 12.19 -15.54 0.29
N GLY A 331 11.94 -16.70 0.90
CA GLY A 331 11.85 -17.97 0.20
C GLY A 331 13.08 -18.22 -0.67
N ILE A 332 12.85 -18.49 -1.94
CA ILE A 332 13.92 -18.68 -2.94
C ILE A 332 14.45 -17.38 -3.57
N GLY A 333 14.07 -16.21 -3.02
CA GLY A 333 14.63 -14.91 -3.36
C GLY A 333 13.99 -14.19 -4.53
N THR A 334 12.70 -14.36 -4.80
CA THR A 334 12.02 -13.71 -5.93
C THR A 334 12.08 -12.19 -5.82
N THR A 335 11.79 -11.60 -4.65
CA THR A 335 11.89 -10.17 -4.39
C THR A 335 13.31 -9.66 -4.56
N ALA A 336 14.30 -10.36 -3.99
CA ALA A 336 15.71 -9.97 -4.09
C ALA A 336 16.22 -10.00 -5.54
N ARG A 337 15.83 -11.00 -6.33
CA ARG A 337 16.12 -11.09 -7.77
C ARG A 337 15.53 -9.91 -8.53
N ALA A 338 14.24 -9.62 -8.29
CA ALA A 338 13.57 -8.49 -8.92
C ALA A 338 14.24 -7.15 -8.55
N ALA A 339 14.71 -7.01 -7.30
CA ALA A 339 15.47 -5.84 -6.86
C ALA A 339 16.77 -5.69 -7.64
N VAL A 340 17.59 -6.75 -7.72
CA VAL A 340 18.86 -6.74 -8.47
C VAL A 340 18.65 -6.43 -9.96
N LYS A 341 17.67 -7.07 -10.58
CA LYS A 341 17.33 -6.86 -11.99
C LYS A 341 16.95 -5.42 -12.30
N ASN A 342 16.27 -4.77 -11.35
CA ASN A 342 15.81 -3.39 -11.47
C ASN A 342 16.76 -2.36 -10.84
N GLU A 343 18.00 -2.70 -10.55
CA GLU A 343 19.02 -1.82 -9.98
C GLU A 343 18.66 -1.28 -8.58
N ARG A 344 17.97 -2.11 -7.78
CA ARG A 344 17.72 -1.86 -6.36
C ARG A 344 18.59 -2.79 -5.51
N ARG A 345 18.85 -2.36 -4.27
CA ARG A 345 19.46 -3.21 -3.25
C ARG A 345 18.36 -4.02 -2.56
N PHE A 346 18.74 -5.04 -1.82
CA PHE A 346 17.79 -5.91 -1.14
C PHE A 346 18.23 -6.25 0.28
N ALA A 347 17.26 -6.55 1.13
CA ALA A 347 17.41 -7.31 2.36
C ALA A 347 16.36 -8.43 2.34
N SER A 348 16.78 -9.69 2.50
CA SER A 348 15.86 -10.82 2.38
C SER A 348 16.15 -11.85 3.44
N PHE A 349 15.12 -12.24 4.19
CA PHE A 349 15.24 -13.16 5.32
C PHE A 349 14.46 -14.43 5.06
N GLU A 350 14.99 -15.55 5.52
CA GLU A 350 14.37 -16.85 5.35
C GLU A 350 14.75 -17.77 6.51
N LEU A 351 13.78 -18.54 7.00
CA LEU A 351 13.95 -19.45 8.13
C LEU A 351 14.69 -20.73 7.72
N GLU A 352 14.39 -21.23 6.52
CA GLU A 352 14.89 -22.51 6.04
C GLU A 352 16.20 -22.38 5.27
N LYS A 353 17.27 -22.99 5.79
CA LYS A 353 18.60 -22.95 5.15
C LYS A 353 18.58 -23.38 3.68
N LYS A 354 17.81 -24.43 3.33
CA LYS A 354 17.68 -24.90 1.95
C LYS A 354 17.20 -23.81 0.99
N TYR A 355 16.25 -22.98 1.43
CA TYR A 355 15.72 -21.88 0.61
C TYR A 355 16.71 -20.71 0.56
N VAL A 356 17.44 -20.44 1.63
CA VAL A 356 18.54 -19.45 1.61
C VAL A 356 19.61 -19.85 0.59
N ASP A 357 20.00 -21.11 0.53
CA ASP A 357 21.00 -21.58 -0.44
C ASP A 357 20.49 -21.45 -1.89
N MET A 358 19.21 -21.71 -2.12
CA MET A 358 18.55 -21.46 -3.41
C MET A 358 18.45 -19.98 -3.74
N MET A 359 18.09 -19.13 -2.77
CA MET A 359 18.04 -17.68 -2.88
C MET A 359 19.38 -17.13 -3.35
N LYS A 360 20.49 -17.51 -2.71
CA LYS A 360 21.84 -17.10 -3.10
C LYS A 360 22.13 -17.43 -4.56
N LYS A 361 21.89 -18.70 -4.94
CA LYS A 361 22.11 -19.16 -6.32
C LYS A 361 21.29 -18.37 -7.32
N ASN A 362 20.02 -18.11 -7.01
CA ASN A 362 19.10 -17.38 -7.89
C ASN A 362 19.51 -15.91 -8.04
N ILE A 363 19.90 -15.26 -6.95
CA ILE A 363 20.36 -13.86 -6.96
C ILE A 363 21.66 -13.73 -7.77
N LEU A 364 22.64 -14.61 -7.55
CA LEU A 364 23.90 -14.58 -8.30
C LEU A 364 23.68 -14.82 -9.80
N LYS A 365 22.75 -15.71 -10.16
CA LYS A 365 22.35 -15.93 -11.56
C LYS A 365 21.73 -14.67 -12.17
N GLU A 366 20.87 -13.97 -11.42
CA GLU A 366 20.23 -12.72 -11.89
C GLU A 366 21.23 -11.56 -12.05
N ALA A 367 22.25 -11.53 -11.21
CA ALA A 367 23.29 -10.52 -11.28
C ALA A 367 24.15 -10.60 -12.56
N ALA A 368 24.08 -11.72 -13.31
CA ALA A 368 24.75 -11.91 -14.60
C ALA A 368 26.24 -11.50 -14.58
N GLY A 369 26.98 -11.87 -13.55
CA GLY A 369 28.40 -11.58 -13.40
C GLY A 369 28.74 -10.21 -12.79
N LYS A 370 27.74 -9.39 -12.44
CA LYS A 370 27.99 -8.20 -11.62
C LYS A 370 28.38 -8.61 -10.22
N GLU A 371 29.45 -8.03 -9.69
CA GLU A 371 29.85 -8.26 -8.31
C GLU A 371 28.79 -7.67 -7.34
N LEU A 372 28.15 -8.55 -6.57
CA LEU A 372 27.21 -8.15 -5.52
C LEU A 372 27.91 -8.26 -4.16
N ASN A 373 28.11 -7.13 -3.51
CA ASN A 373 28.57 -7.11 -2.14
C ASN A 373 27.39 -7.45 -1.20
N ILE A 374 27.32 -8.70 -0.78
CA ILE A 374 26.22 -9.23 0.06
C ILE A 374 26.72 -9.40 1.49
N ASN A 375 25.98 -8.83 2.44
CA ASN A 375 26.14 -9.07 3.86
C ASN A 375 25.29 -10.28 4.27
N TYR A 376 25.82 -11.10 5.16
CA TYR A 376 25.15 -12.30 5.65
C TYR A 376 24.95 -12.21 7.15
N ILE A 377 23.73 -12.50 7.62
CA ILE A 377 23.35 -12.49 9.03
C ILE A 377 22.98 -13.92 9.45
N ASN A 378 23.54 -14.41 10.55
CA ASN A 378 23.26 -15.72 11.15
C ASN A 378 23.46 -16.92 10.19
N MET A 379 24.53 -16.90 9.39
CA MET A 379 24.79 -17.90 8.35
C MET A 379 25.80 -18.96 8.78
#